data_8410d4080de01e850cbc6f03b523cbdd
#
_entry.id   8410d4080de01e850cbc6f03b523cbdd
#
_cell.length_a   1.000
_cell.length_b   1.000
_cell.length_c   1.000
_cell.angle_alpha   90.00
_cell.angle_beta   90.00
_cell.angle_gamma   90.00
#
_symmetry.space_group_name_H-M   'P 1'
#
loop_
_entity.id
_entity.type
_entity.pdbx_description
1 polymer ?
#
loop_
_entity_poly.entity_id
_entity_poly.type
_entity_poly.pdbx_seq_one_letter_code
_entity_poly.pdbx_strand_id
1 'polypeptide(L)'
;RKGRINTIIEVNIANLAGVPSIIYGLMALGIFVYYLGLGQSILAGGLTLAVLILPIVIVSTREALRTVPVQIREAAYALGASKWQVISHHLLRYSLGGISTGVIIAISRAIGETAPIITIGALTFIAFLPTAPFAGDPPAGLFDWIFAPFTVMPIQMFNWTSRPQADFRNLAAAGIVILLAVLLTANAIAILLRDRLQKRF
;
A
#
# COMPACT_ATOMS: atom_id res chain seq x y z
N ARG A 1 11.51 23.69 18.77
CA ARG A 1 10.80 24.65 17.86
C ARG A 1 10.47 23.93 16.56
N LYS A 2 9.18 23.77 16.24
CA LYS A 2 8.77 23.31 14.91
C LYS A 2 9.15 24.40 13.92
N GLY A 3 10.07 24.12 13.01
CA GLY A 3 10.41 25.05 11.94
C GLY A 3 9.20 25.26 11.00
N ARG A 4 9.02 26.44 10.42
CA ARG A 4 7.95 26.74 9.44
C ARG A 4 7.88 25.71 8.31
N ILE A 5 9.02 25.22 7.84
CA ILE A 5 9.14 24.19 6.81
C ILE A 5 8.46 22.89 7.26
N ASN A 6 8.70 22.44 8.49
CA ASN A 6 8.09 21.21 9.01
C ASN A 6 6.55 21.33 9.08
N THR A 7 6.04 22.51 9.46
CA THR A 7 4.59 22.75 9.50
C THR A 7 3.99 22.72 8.09
N ILE A 8 4.65 23.31 7.10
CA ILE A 8 4.20 23.27 5.70
C ILE A 8 4.17 21.83 5.19
N ILE A 9 5.21 21.04 5.43
CA ILE A 9 5.27 19.63 5.04
C ILE A 9 4.15 18.83 5.72
N GLU A 10 3.93 19.04 7.02
CA GLU A 10 2.89 18.38 7.79
C GLU A 10 1.49 18.63 7.21
N VAL A 11 1.18 19.89 6.89
CA VAL A 11 -0.12 20.27 6.30
C VAL A 11 -0.29 19.65 4.91
N ASN A 12 0.75 19.70 4.07
CA ASN A 12 0.68 19.12 2.74
C ASN A 12 0.46 17.60 2.77
N ILE A 13 1.16 16.86 3.64
CA ILE A 13 0.97 15.42 3.77
C ILE A 13 -0.45 15.09 4.26
N ALA A 14 -0.97 15.85 5.22
CA ALA A 14 -2.35 15.67 5.70
C ALA A 14 -3.38 15.94 4.59
N ASN A 15 -3.15 16.98 3.78
CA ASN A 15 -4.00 17.30 2.64
C ASN A 15 -3.96 16.19 1.56
N LEU A 16 -2.78 15.62 1.28
CA LEU A 16 -2.64 14.51 0.34
C LEU A 16 -3.46 13.29 0.79
N ALA A 17 -3.55 13.00 2.08
CA ALA A 17 -4.38 11.90 2.58
C ALA A 17 -5.88 12.10 2.31
N GLY A 18 -6.33 13.34 2.11
CA GLY A 18 -7.73 13.70 1.78
C GLY A 18 -8.04 13.78 0.29
N VAL A 19 -7.06 13.61 -0.60
CA VAL A 19 -7.27 13.65 -2.05
C VAL A 19 -8.06 12.43 -2.51
N PRO A 20 -9.11 12.59 -3.37
CA PRO A 20 -9.82 11.46 -3.94
C PRO A 20 -8.87 10.50 -4.68
N SER A 21 -9.05 9.20 -4.44
CA SER A 21 -8.14 8.16 -4.98
C SER A 21 -8.04 8.16 -6.51
N ILE A 22 -9.11 8.54 -7.20
CA ILE A 22 -9.12 8.65 -8.65
C ILE A 22 -8.08 9.66 -9.18
N ILE A 23 -7.80 10.73 -8.43
CA ILE A 23 -6.80 11.75 -8.80
C ILE A 23 -5.39 11.14 -8.80
N TYR A 24 -5.10 10.24 -7.85
CA TYR A 24 -3.84 9.49 -7.85
C TYR A 24 -3.70 8.62 -9.09
N GLY A 25 -4.81 8.01 -9.55
CA GLY A 25 -4.82 7.22 -10.78
C GLY A 25 -4.58 8.07 -12.03
N LEU A 26 -5.21 9.24 -12.14
CA LEU A 26 -4.98 10.17 -13.25
C LEU A 26 -3.54 10.70 -13.28
N MET A 27 -3.00 11.05 -12.12
CA MET A 27 -1.60 11.45 -11.99
C MET A 27 -0.66 10.31 -12.39
N ALA A 28 -0.93 9.09 -11.93
CA ALA A 28 -0.15 7.91 -12.23
C ALA A 28 -0.22 7.53 -13.72
N LEU A 29 -1.38 7.68 -14.36
CA LEU A 29 -1.53 7.51 -15.80
C LEU A 29 -0.59 8.44 -16.56
N GLY A 30 -0.56 9.75 -16.20
CA GLY A 30 0.34 10.71 -16.84
C GLY A 30 1.81 10.41 -16.59
N ILE A 31 2.19 10.15 -15.32
CA ILE A 31 3.59 10.02 -14.93
C ILE A 31 4.11 8.61 -15.21
N PHE A 32 3.46 7.56 -14.70
CA PHE A 32 4.00 6.20 -14.77
C PHE A 32 3.75 5.56 -16.13
N VAL A 33 2.53 5.67 -16.66
CA VAL A 33 2.17 4.99 -17.90
C VAL A 33 2.75 5.72 -19.11
N TYR A 34 2.55 7.05 -19.21
CA TYR A 34 2.97 7.79 -20.41
C TYR A 34 4.38 8.37 -20.30
N TYR A 35 4.70 9.13 -19.24
CA TYR A 35 5.99 9.82 -19.15
C TYR A 35 7.16 8.86 -18.90
N LEU A 36 7.02 7.91 -17.97
CA LEU A 36 8.02 6.87 -17.68
C LEU A 36 7.93 5.67 -18.63
N GLY A 37 6.89 5.60 -19.47
CA GLY A 37 6.74 4.52 -20.45
C GLY A 37 6.53 3.12 -19.87
N LEU A 38 6.05 3.02 -18.61
CA LEU A 38 5.86 1.72 -17.94
C LEU A 38 4.65 0.94 -18.49
N GLY A 39 3.80 1.59 -19.34
CA GLY A 39 2.59 0.98 -19.85
C GLY A 39 1.56 0.66 -18.75
N GLN A 40 0.49 -0.04 -19.14
CA GLN A 40 -0.58 -0.51 -18.24
C GLN A 40 -0.15 -1.80 -17.54
N SER A 41 0.89 -1.73 -16.73
CA SER A 41 1.62 -2.87 -16.17
C SER A 41 1.39 -3.03 -14.66
N ILE A 42 1.73 -4.23 -14.16
CA ILE A 42 1.75 -4.53 -12.72
C ILE A 42 2.61 -3.48 -11.97
N LEU A 43 3.74 -3.08 -12.54
CA LEU A 43 4.63 -2.08 -11.94
C LEU A 43 3.94 -0.72 -11.82
N ALA A 44 3.28 -0.25 -12.88
CA ALA A 44 2.55 1.02 -12.85
C ALA A 44 1.41 0.97 -11.81
N GLY A 45 0.69 -0.16 -11.72
CA GLY A 45 -0.35 -0.38 -10.70
C GLY A 45 0.20 -0.36 -9.29
N GLY A 46 1.28 -1.08 -9.06
CA GLY A 46 1.95 -1.14 -7.74
C GLY A 46 2.46 0.22 -7.28
N LEU A 47 3.11 0.99 -8.17
CA LEU A 47 3.57 2.35 -7.88
C LEU A 47 2.40 3.30 -7.58
N THR A 48 1.30 3.17 -8.31
CA THR A 48 0.09 3.97 -8.08
C THR A 48 -0.47 3.73 -6.67
N LEU A 49 -0.62 2.46 -6.28
CA LEU A 49 -1.07 2.11 -4.94
C LEU A 49 -0.08 2.53 -3.86
N ALA A 50 1.23 2.41 -4.11
CA ALA A 50 2.26 2.84 -3.18
C ALA A 50 2.17 4.35 -2.89
N VAL A 51 2.02 5.18 -3.93
CA VAL A 51 1.87 6.64 -3.77
C VAL A 51 0.57 6.98 -3.05
N LEU A 52 -0.53 6.27 -3.31
CA LEU A 52 -1.82 6.47 -2.66
C LEU A 52 -1.77 6.19 -1.16
N ILE A 53 -1.09 5.13 -0.74
CA ILE A 53 -1.02 4.75 0.69
C ILE A 53 0.09 5.50 1.46
N LEU A 54 1.05 6.08 0.75
CA LEU A 54 2.21 6.76 1.35
C LEU A 54 1.82 7.82 2.39
N PRO A 55 0.85 8.74 2.15
CA PRO A 55 0.44 9.73 3.14
C PRO A 55 -0.09 9.09 4.42
N ILE A 56 -0.83 7.99 4.32
CA ILE A 56 -1.40 7.26 5.48
C ILE A 56 -0.27 6.69 6.33
N VAL A 57 0.72 6.05 5.70
CA VAL A 57 1.88 5.47 6.39
C VAL A 57 2.72 6.58 7.06
N ILE A 58 2.92 7.71 6.39
CA ILE A 58 3.68 8.83 6.97
C ILE A 58 2.96 9.41 8.20
N VAL A 59 1.65 9.68 8.09
CA VAL A 59 0.87 10.26 9.20
C VAL A 59 0.84 9.30 10.39
N SER A 60 0.53 8.02 10.16
CA SER A 60 0.47 7.01 11.24
C SER A 60 1.84 6.79 11.90
N THR A 61 2.92 6.75 11.12
CA THR A 61 4.29 6.64 11.65
C THR A 61 4.64 7.85 12.51
N ARG A 62 4.32 9.04 12.06
CA ARG A 62 4.55 10.28 12.80
C ARG A 62 3.79 10.30 14.11
N GLU A 63 2.51 9.95 14.10
CA GLU A 63 1.72 9.89 15.33
C GLU A 63 2.25 8.81 16.29
N ALA A 64 2.64 7.64 15.79
CA ALA A 64 3.27 6.61 16.61
C ALA A 64 4.58 7.09 17.25
N LEU A 65 5.40 7.85 16.54
CA LEU A 65 6.63 8.44 17.11
C LEU A 65 6.33 9.54 18.14
N ARG A 66 5.20 10.21 18.06
CA ARG A 66 4.77 11.26 19.02
C ARG A 66 4.27 10.68 20.35
N THR A 67 3.78 9.45 20.36
CA THR A 67 3.34 8.80 21.60
C THR A 67 4.51 8.43 22.54
N VAL A 68 5.77 8.45 22.04
CA VAL A 68 6.95 8.14 22.85
C VAL A 68 7.17 9.23 23.89
N PRO A 69 7.14 8.91 25.22
CA PRO A 69 7.37 9.89 26.29
C PRO A 69 8.72 10.59 26.14
N VAL A 70 8.74 11.92 26.40
CA VAL A 70 9.96 12.73 26.29
C VAL A 70 11.03 12.24 27.25
N GLN A 71 10.63 11.74 28.41
CA GLN A 71 11.51 11.21 29.46
C GLN A 71 12.43 10.08 28.95
N ILE A 72 11.94 9.23 28.03
CA ILE A 72 12.76 8.16 27.42
C ILE A 72 13.92 8.75 26.62
N ARG A 73 13.67 9.85 25.89
CA ARG A 73 14.71 10.54 25.12
C ARG A 73 15.73 11.21 26.03
N GLU A 74 15.25 11.91 27.06
CA GLU A 74 16.07 12.62 28.02
C GLU A 74 16.95 11.65 28.82
N ALA A 75 16.39 10.53 29.30
CA ALA A 75 17.14 9.49 30.00
C ALA A 75 18.25 8.89 29.13
N ALA A 76 17.95 8.59 27.85
CA ALA A 76 18.94 8.05 26.93
C ALA A 76 20.08 9.06 26.66
N TYR A 77 19.77 10.35 26.50
CA TYR A 77 20.80 11.38 26.36
C TYR A 77 21.62 11.58 27.62
N ALA A 78 21.00 11.50 28.80
CA ALA A 78 21.71 11.59 30.10
C ALA A 78 22.73 10.45 30.28
N LEU A 79 22.47 9.27 29.70
CA LEU A 79 23.38 8.13 29.66
C LEU A 79 24.46 8.25 28.54
N GLY A 80 24.54 9.39 27.85
CA GLY A 80 25.53 9.63 26.80
C GLY A 80 25.20 9.01 25.43
N ALA A 81 23.96 8.57 25.20
CA ALA A 81 23.57 8.02 23.90
C ALA A 81 23.62 9.08 22.80
N SER A 82 24.17 8.72 21.64
CA SER A 82 24.14 9.56 20.45
C SER A 82 22.71 9.71 19.92
N LYS A 83 22.45 10.76 19.12
CA LYS A 83 21.15 11.01 18.50
C LYS A 83 20.63 9.81 17.69
N TRP A 84 21.52 9.13 16.97
CA TRP A 84 21.17 7.95 16.19
C TRP A 84 20.80 6.74 17.10
N GLN A 85 21.53 6.54 18.19
CA GLN A 85 21.21 5.49 19.16
C GLN A 85 19.84 5.73 19.82
N VAL A 86 19.53 6.98 20.20
CA VAL A 86 18.20 7.32 20.75
C VAL A 86 17.09 7.00 19.74
N ILE A 87 17.27 7.34 18.47
CA ILE A 87 16.27 7.07 17.42
C ILE A 87 16.12 5.56 17.19
N SER A 88 17.20 4.85 16.90
CA SER A 88 17.17 3.46 16.46
C SER A 88 16.84 2.47 17.58
N HIS A 89 17.37 2.68 18.80
CA HIS A 89 17.23 1.72 19.91
C HIS A 89 16.03 2.03 20.81
N HIS A 90 15.61 3.28 20.92
CA HIS A 90 14.52 3.67 21.82
C HIS A 90 13.26 4.09 21.07
N LEU A 91 13.32 5.18 20.26
CA LEU A 91 12.12 5.73 19.64
C LEU A 91 11.47 4.76 18.67
N LEU A 92 12.26 4.23 17.74
CA LEU A 92 11.74 3.34 16.70
C LEU A 92 11.17 2.06 17.32
N ARG A 93 11.88 1.45 18.28
CA ARG A 93 11.41 0.24 18.94
C ARG A 93 10.11 0.45 19.72
N TYR A 94 10.01 1.54 20.45
CA TYR A 94 8.80 1.87 21.21
C TYR A 94 7.59 2.11 20.29
N SER A 95 7.80 2.76 19.14
CA SER A 95 6.74 3.11 18.19
C SER A 95 6.39 2.02 17.17
N LEU A 96 7.13 0.89 17.14
CA LEU A 96 6.94 -0.19 16.16
C LEU A 96 5.48 -0.67 16.09
N GLY A 97 4.80 -0.81 17.23
CA GLY A 97 3.41 -1.23 17.27
C GLY A 97 2.46 -0.26 16.56
N GLY A 98 2.62 1.04 16.80
CA GLY A 98 1.84 2.06 16.13
C GLY A 98 2.15 2.16 14.64
N ILE A 99 3.42 2.08 14.26
CA ILE A 99 3.86 2.06 12.86
C ILE A 99 3.27 0.85 12.14
N SER A 100 3.40 -0.35 12.73
CA SER A 100 2.84 -1.58 12.13
C SER A 100 1.33 -1.49 11.94
N THR A 101 0.61 -0.91 12.91
CA THR A 101 -0.84 -0.67 12.78
C THR A 101 -1.15 0.21 11.57
N GLY A 102 -0.42 1.31 11.40
CA GLY A 102 -0.59 2.20 10.26
C GLY A 102 -0.32 1.53 8.92
N VAL A 103 0.73 0.71 8.85
CA VAL A 103 1.08 -0.07 7.65
C VAL A 103 -0.02 -1.10 7.33
N ILE A 104 -0.55 -1.81 8.33
CA ILE A 104 -1.64 -2.78 8.15
C ILE A 104 -2.88 -2.09 7.57
N ILE A 105 -3.28 -0.94 8.13
CA ILE A 105 -4.42 -0.17 7.63
C ILE A 105 -4.17 0.29 6.18
N ALA A 106 -2.98 0.77 5.87
CA ALA A 106 -2.61 1.24 4.54
C ALA A 106 -2.67 0.11 3.50
N ILE A 107 -2.12 -1.07 3.80
CA ILE A 107 -2.15 -2.24 2.92
C ILE A 107 -3.58 -2.74 2.73
N SER A 108 -4.38 -2.82 3.80
CA SER A 108 -5.79 -3.23 3.73
C SER A 108 -6.59 -2.31 2.81
N ARG A 109 -6.33 -1.01 2.87
CA ARG A 109 -6.92 -0.04 1.95
C ARG A 109 -6.48 -0.29 0.52
N ALA A 110 -5.18 -0.49 0.26
CA ALA A 110 -4.65 -0.74 -1.08
C ALA A 110 -5.26 -1.97 -1.76
N ILE A 111 -5.49 -3.05 -1.01
CA ILE A 111 -6.08 -4.30 -1.54
C ILE A 111 -7.51 -4.07 -2.05
N GLY A 112 -8.29 -3.21 -1.40
CA GLY A 112 -9.67 -2.89 -1.79
C GLY A 112 -9.81 -1.74 -2.78
N GLU A 113 -8.73 -1.06 -3.15
CA GLU A 113 -8.77 0.16 -3.95
C GLU A 113 -8.91 -0.13 -5.44
N THR A 114 -9.98 0.38 -6.05
CA THR A 114 -10.32 0.10 -7.45
C THR A 114 -10.15 1.34 -8.34
N ALA A 115 -10.53 2.53 -7.84
CA ALA A 115 -10.62 3.74 -8.65
C ALA A 115 -9.31 4.14 -9.36
N PRO A 116 -8.14 4.21 -8.69
CA PRO A 116 -6.89 4.55 -9.36
C PRO A 116 -6.42 3.44 -10.31
N ILE A 117 -6.79 2.19 -10.04
CA ILE A 117 -6.38 1.04 -10.86
C ILE A 117 -7.15 1.03 -12.19
N ILE A 118 -8.44 1.39 -12.18
CA ILE A 118 -9.22 1.55 -13.40
C ILE A 118 -8.67 2.69 -14.26
N THR A 119 -8.30 3.80 -13.65
CA THR A 119 -7.81 4.98 -14.41
C THR A 119 -6.49 4.74 -15.11
N ILE A 120 -5.60 3.92 -14.56
CA ILE A 120 -4.34 3.53 -15.23
C ILE A 120 -4.55 2.46 -16.31
N GLY A 121 -5.76 1.94 -16.46
CA GLY A 121 -6.13 1.02 -17.53
C GLY A 121 -5.94 -0.45 -17.20
N ALA A 122 -6.15 -0.86 -15.94
CA ALA A 122 -6.22 -2.28 -15.61
C ALA A 122 -7.30 -2.98 -16.43
N LEU A 123 -6.97 -4.14 -16.99
CA LEU A 123 -7.83 -4.83 -17.93
C LEU A 123 -9.03 -5.47 -17.23
N THR A 124 -10.18 -5.45 -17.89
CA THR A 124 -11.38 -6.18 -17.47
C THR A 124 -11.32 -7.67 -17.80
N PHE A 125 -10.41 -8.05 -18.66
CA PHE A 125 -10.17 -9.44 -19.05
C PHE A 125 -8.70 -9.67 -19.41
N ILE A 126 -8.10 -10.74 -18.88
CA ILE A 126 -6.77 -11.21 -19.23
C ILE A 126 -6.91 -12.60 -19.82
N ALA A 127 -6.56 -12.73 -21.10
CA ALA A 127 -6.63 -14.01 -21.82
C ALA A 127 -5.45 -14.94 -21.49
N PHE A 128 -4.27 -14.36 -21.24
CA PHE A 128 -3.04 -15.10 -21.00
C PHE A 128 -2.35 -14.61 -19.75
N LEU A 129 -1.84 -15.53 -18.96
CA LEU A 129 -0.98 -15.20 -17.82
C LEU A 129 0.38 -14.70 -18.31
N PRO A 130 1.09 -13.86 -17.53
CA PRO A 130 2.46 -13.50 -17.82
C PRO A 130 3.34 -14.75 -17.97
N THR A 131 4.27 -14.72 -18.90
CA THR A 131 5.25 -15.80 -19.06
C THR A 131 6.07 -15.95 -17.79
N ALA A 132 6.24 -17.19 -17.33
CA ALA A 132 7.08 -17.46 -16.16
C ALA A 132 8.54 -17.04 -16.46
N PRO A 133 9.31 -16.60 -15.46
CA PRO A 133 10.72 -16.28 -15.62
C PRO A 133 11.47 -17.45 -16.29
N PHE A 134 12.33 -17.14 -17.25
CA PHE A 134 13.10 -18.11 -18.03
C PHE A 134 12.30 -19.09 -18.90
N ALA A 135 10.99 -18.90 -19.04
CA ALA A 135 10.14 -19.68 -19.95
C ALA A 135 9.89 -18.91 -21.25
N GLY A 136 9.56 -19.65 -22.31
CA GLY A 136 9.29 -19.08 -23.64
C GLY A 136 10.51 -19.13 -24.56
N ASP A 137 10.30 -18.76 -25.84
CA ASP A 137 11.33 -18.65 -26.86
C ASP A 137 11.16 -17.33 -27.62
N PRO A 138 12.01 -16.29 -27.36
CA PRO A 138 13.15 -16.27 -26.41
C PRO A 138 12.72 -16.33 -24.93
N PRO A 139 13.61 -16.84 -24.03
CA PRO A 139 13.28 -16.96 -22.62
C PRO A 139 13.00 -15.59 -21.98
N ALA A 140 11.89 -15.49 -21.25
CA ALA A 140 11.50 -14.27 -20.55
C ALA A 140 12.51 -13.90 -19.45
N GLY A 141 12.80 -12.63 -19.29
CA GLY A 141 13.64 -12.11 -18.22
C GLY A 141 13.04 -12.33 -16.83
N LEU A 142 13.87 -12.28 -15.80
CA LEU A 142 13.45 -12.47 -14.41
C LEU A 142 12.35 -11.48 -13.96
N PHE A 143 12.34 -10.28 -14.53
CA PHE A 143 11.43 -9.20 -14.15
C PHE A 143 10.40 -8.83 -15.24
N ASP A 144 10.33 -9.56 -16.35
CA ASP A 144 9.42 -9.22 -17.46
C ASP A 144 7.94 -9.25 -17.04
N TRP A 145 7.62 -10.12 -16.09
CA TRP A 145 6.27 -10.23 -15.53
C TRP A 145 5.76 -8.94 -14.87
N ILE A 146 6.65 -8.08 -14.35
CA ILE A 146 6.22 -6.81 -13.73
C ILE A 146 5.72 -5.79 -14.75
N PHE A 147 6.09 -5.94 -16.02
CA PHE A 147 5.62 -5.13 -17.14
C PHE A 147 4.40 -5.74 -17.84
N ALA A 148 3.93 -6.89 -17.40
CA ALA A 148 2.76 -7.53 -17.96
C ALA A 148 1.47 -6.76 -17.59
N PRO A 149 0.45 -6.79 -18.47
CA PRO A 149 -0.87 -6.29 -18.16
C PRO A 149 -1.49 -7.08 -17.02
N PHE A 150 -2.36 -6.43 -16.24
CA PHE A 150 -2.95 -7.02 -15.05
C PHE A 150 -4.42 -6.66 -14.86
N THR A 151 -5.07 -7.39 -13.99
CA THR A 151 -6.39 -7.10 -13.46
C THR A 151 -6.39 -7.24 -11.94
N VAL A 152 -7.45 -6.76 -11.31
CA VAL A 152 -7.66 -6.93 -9.87
C VAL A 152 -9.07 -7.47 -9.59
N MET A 153 -9.22 -8.24 -8.52
CA MET A 153 -10.50 -8.87 -8.16
C MET A 153 -11.69 -7.90 -8.14
N PRO A 154 -11.60 -6.69 -7.55
CA PRO A 154 -12.72 -5.75 -7.57
C PRO A 154 -13.19 -5.37 -8.97
N ILE A 155 -12.29 -5.21 -9.94
CA ILE A 155 -12.64 -4.92 -11.35
C ILE A 155 -13.35 -6.10 -11.98
N GLN A 156 -12.89 -7.33 -11.72
CA GLN A 156 -13.54 -8.53 -12.24
C GLN A 156 -14.95 -8.70 -11.67
N MET A 157 -15.13 -8.50 -10.36
CA MET A 157 -16.44 -8.56 -9.73
C MET A 157 -17.41 -7.52 -10.33
N PHE A 158 -16.95 -6.29 -10.54
CA PHE A 158 -17.74 -5.24 -11.20
C PHE A 158 -18.12 -5.64 -12.63
N ASN A 159 -17.19 -6.19 -13.41
CA ASN A 159 -17.48 -6.70 -14.75
C ASN A 159 -18.52 -7.83 -14.74
N TRP A 160 -18.41 -8.79 -13.83
CA TRP A 160 -19.35 -9.89 -13.70
C TRP A 160 -20.76 -9.43 -13.28
N THR A 161 -20.86 -8.47 -12.36
CA THR A 161 -22.18 -7.91 -11.94
C THR A 161 -22.88 -7.16 -13.06
N SER A 162 -22.13 -6.62 -14.03
CA SER A 162 -22.67 -5.90 -15.17
C SER A 162 -23.19 -6.81 -16.27
N ARG A 163 -22.96 -8.13 -16.18
CA ARG A 163 -23.40 -9.11 -17.20
C ARG A 163 -24.83 -9.57 -16.94
N PRO A 164 -25.65 -9.77 -18.01
CA PRO A 164 -27.07 -10.14 -17.87
C PRO A 164 -27.30 -11.58 -17.40
N GLN A 165 -26.33 -12.50 -17.58
CA GLN A 165 -26.49 -13.90 -17.23
C GLN A 165 -26.40 -14.12 -15.70
N ALA A 166 -27.32 -14.92 -15.14
CA ALA A 166 -27.42 -15.17 -13.71
C ALA A 166 -26.12 -15.80 -13.10
N ASP A 167 -25.44 -16.64 -13.87
CA ASP A 167 -24.20 -17.29 -13.46
C ASP A 167 -23.08 -16.30 -13.11
N PHE A 168 -22.98 -15.20 -13.84
CA PHE A 168 -22.01 -14.16 -13.53
C PHE A 168 -22.29 -13.44 -12.22
N ARG A 169 -23.57 -13.31 -11.81
CA ARG A 169 -23.93 -12.76 -10.50
C ARG A 169 -23.49 -13.69 -9.38
N ASN A 170 -23.66 -15.01 -9.55
CA ASN A 170 -23.17 -16.00 -8.61
C ASN A 170 -21.64 -15.97 -8.51
N LEU A 171 -20.95 -15.83 -9.65
CA LEU A 171 -19.50 -15.69 -9.70
C LEU A 171 -19.03 -14.42 -8.96
N ALA A 172 -19.71 -13.29 -9.17
CA ALA A 172 -19.41 -12.04 -8.48
C ALA A 172 -19.61 -12.18 -6.97
N ALA A 173 -20.71 -12.82 -6.54
CA ALA A 173 -20.97 -13.09 -5.11
C ALA A 173 -19.87 -13.98 -4.49
N ALA A 174 -19.47 -15.05 -5.18
CA ALA A 174 -18.36 -15.89 -4.76
C ALA A 174 -17.03 -15.11 -4.68
N GLY A 175 -16.76 -14.26 -5.67
CA GLY A 175 -15.58 -13.38 -5.68
C GLY A 175 -15.54 -12.41 -4.48
N ILE A 176 -16.70 -11.84 -4.10
CA ILE A 176 -16.81 -10.98 -2.92
C ILE A 176 -16.47 -11.77 -1.65
N VAL A 177 -17.02 -12.95 -1.49
CA VAL A 177 -16.76 -13.82 -0.32
C VAL A 177 -15.28 -14.18 -0.23
N ILE A 178 -14.66 -14.55 -1.35
CA ILE A 178 -13.23 -14.88 -1.42
C ILE A 178 -12.38 -13.64 -1.07
N LEU A 179 -12.69 -12.49 -1.65
CA LEU A 179 -11.94 -11.25 -1.37
C LEU A 179 -12.02 -10.85 0.10
N LEU A 180 -13.23 -10.94 0.70
CA LEU A 180 -13.43 -10.68 2.12
C LEU A 180 -12.65 -11.68 2.99
N ALA A 181 -12.68 -12.97 2.67
CA ALA A 181 -11.93 -13.98 3.38
C ALA A 181 -10.41 -13.73 3.32
N VAL A 182 -9.88 -13.41 2.14
CA VAL A 182 -8.46 -13.07 1.96
C VAL A 182 -8.09 -11.82 2.76
N LEU A 183 -8.90 -10.77 2.69
CA LEU A 183 -8.64 -9.49 3.38
C LEU A 183 -8.70 -9.65 4.90
N LEU A 184 -9.70 -10.38 5.42
CA LEU A 184 -9.84 -10.64 6.85
C LEU A 184 -8.70 -11.52 7.38
N THR A 185 -8.32 -12.57 6.64
CA THR A 185 -7.21 -13.45 7.04
C THR A 185 -5.87 -12.72 6.99
N ALA A 186 -5.60 -11.93 5.96
CA ALA A 186 -4.40 -11.11 5.86
C ALA A 186 -4.30 -10.11 7.03
N ASN A 187 -5.40 -9.44 7.36
CA ASN A 187 -5.45 -8.51 8.50
C ASN A 187 -5.26 -9.25 9.84
N ALA A 188 -5.89 -10.39 10.03
CA ALA A 188 -5.73 -11.19 11.25
C ALA A 188 -4.26 -11.63 11.44
N ILE A 189 -3.61 -12.12 10.37
CA ILE A 189 -2.19 -12.49 10.39
C ILE A 189 -1.32 -11.27 10.72
N ALA A 190 -1.56 -10.14 10.09
CA ALA A 190 -0.80 -8.92 10.31
C ALA A 190 -0.92 -8.41 11.76
N ILE A 191 -2.14 -8.46 12.35
CA ILE A 191 -2.39 -8.10 13.75
C ILE A 191 -1.67 -9.06 14.69
N LEU A 192 -1.75 -10.37 14.46
CA LEU A 192 -1.07 -11.37 15.28
C LEU A 192 0.45 -11.22 15.24
N LEU A 193 1.01 -10.93 14.06
CA LEU A 193 2.45 -10.66 13.92
C LEU A 193 2.86 -9.40 14.69
N ARG A 194 2.08 -8.32 14.56
CA ARG A 194 2.29 -7.08 15.31
C ARG A 194 2.31 -7.35 16.83
N ASP A 195 1.30 -8.06 17.33
CA ASP A 195 1.16 -8.32 18.78
C ASP A 195 2.32 -9.20 19.32
N ARG A 196 2.79 -10.15 18.50
CA ARG A 196 3.98 -10.94 18.85
C ARG A 196 5.26 -10.09 18.88
N LEU A 197 5.41 -9.16 17.95
CA LEU A 197 6.56 -8.25 17.93
C LEU A 197 6.53 -7.28 19.12
N GLN A 198 5.36 -6.75 19.49
CA GLN A 198 5.22 -5.85 20.64
C GLN A 198 5.52 -6.53 21.97
N LYS A 199 5.19 -7.81 22.14
CA LYS A 199 5.48 -8.56 23.38
C LYS A 199 6.97 -8.89 23.57
N ARG A 200 7.79 -8.76 22.53
CA ARG A 200 9.23 -9.04 22.59
C ARG A 200 10.09 -7.82 22.92
N PHE A 201 9.49 -6.65 22.97
CA PHE A 201 10.15 -5.38 23.30
C PHE A 201 9.42 -4.63 24.41
#